data_c1ed077a93e0fd94b505a5c002f46f26
#
_entry.id   c1ed077a93e0fd94b505a5c002f46f26
#
_cell.length_a   1.000
_cell.length_b   1.000
_cell.length_c   1.000
_cell.angle_alpha   90.00
_cell.angle_beta   90.00
_cell.angle_gamma   90.00
#
_symmetry.space_group_name_H-M   'P 1'
#
loop_
_entity.id
_entity.type
_entity.pdbx_description
1 polymer ?
#
loop_
_entity_poly.entity_id
_entity_poly.type
_entity_poly.pdbx_seq_one_letter_code
_entity_poly.pdbx_strand_id
1 'polypeptide(L)'
;MAAHDSGRLSVSLILMQGSAEAQATLDVLEQEDPTLVIDDHGTFWKITSPTGHIEVDMERVSEELGVEISLSQWLVIMSSYIGRVHTEPGKFTLTSDVTELHRV
;
A
#
# COMPACT_ATOMS: atom_id res chain seq x y z
N MET A 1 0.45 26.22 -0.08
CA MET A 1 0.29 25.93 1.32
C MET A 1 -0.44 24.66 1.54
N ALA A 2 -1.70 24.63 1.16
CA ALA A 2 -2.48 23.42 1.33
C ALA A 2 -1.85 22.24 0.60
N ALA A 3 -1.37 22.46 -0.59
CA ALA A 3 -0.74 21.40 -1.36
C ALA A 3 0.50 20.87 -0.65
N HIS A 4 1.19 21.76 0.01
CA HIS A 4 2.38 21.40 0.73
C HIS A 4 2.05 20.46 1.90
N ASP A 5 0.99 20.79 2.62
CA ASP A 5 0.58 19.98 3.75
C ASP A 5 0.07 18.62 3.30
N SER A 6 -0.65 18.61 2.18
CA SER A 6 -1.13 17.34 1.63
C SER A 6 0.02 16.42 1.29
N GLY A 7 1.12 16.95 0.75
CA GLY A 7 2.26 16.15 0.42
C GLY A 7 2.86 15.45 1.60
N ARG A 8 2.87 16.11 2.76
CA ARG A 8 3.43 15.52 3.96
C ARG A 8 2.57 14.42 4.54
N LEU A 9 1.28 14.46 4.26
CA LEU A 9 0.37 13.46 4.80
C LEU A 9 0.26 12.21 3.93
N SER A 10 0.67 12.30 2.67
CA SER A 10 0.50 11.18 1.77
C SER A 10 1.59 10.13 1.98
N VAL A 11 1.24 8.90 1.69
CA VAL A 11 2.18 7.79 1.67
C VAL A 11 2.03 7.08 0.33
N SER A 12 3.08 6.36 -0.08
CA SER A 12 3.00 5.64 -1.34
C SER A 12 3.82 4.37 -1.27
N LEU A 13 3.46 3.41 -2.12
CA LEU A 13 4.25 2.20 -2.30
C LEU A 13 4.33 1.85 -3.78
N ILE A 14 5.38 1.11 -4.12
CA ILE A 14 5.62 0.63 -5.47
C ILE A 14 5.37 -0.87 -5.46
N LEU A 15 4.42 -1.30 -6.28
CA LEU A 15 4.03 -2.69 -6.39
C LEU A 15 4.39 -3.17 -7.80
N MET A 16 5.22 -4.21 -7.88
CA MET A 16 5.67 -4.70 -9.18
C MET A 16 4.52 -5.42 -9.87
N GLN A 17 4.33 -5.11 -11.15
CA GLN A 17 3.31 -5.76 -11.96
C GLN A 17 3.82 -7.11 -12.48
N GLY A 18 2.92 -7.87 -13.05
CA GLY A 18 3.28 -9.07 -13.76
C GLY A 18 3.01 -10.37 -13.03
N SER A 19 2.48 -10.30 -11.82
CA SER A 19 2.15 -11.51 -11.08
C SER A 19 0.68 -11.50 -10.67
N ALA A 20 0.14 -12.68 -10.43
CA ALA A 20 -1.23 -12.80 -9.94
C ALA A 20 -1.35 -12.19 -8.55
N GLU A 21 -0.30 -12.30 -7.75
CA GLU A 21 -0.29 -11.73 -6.41
C GLU A 21 -0.41 -10.21 -6.44
N ALA A 22 0.30 -9.59 -7.37
CA ALA A 22 0.25 -8.13 -7.50
C ALA A 22 -1.13 -7.69 -7.98
N GLN A 23 -1.70 -8.40 -8.95
CA GLN A 23 -3.02 -8.06 -9.44
C GLN A 23 -4.08 -8.22 -8.37
N ALA A 24 -4.02 -9.30 -7.60
CA ALA A 24 -4.97 -9.53 -6.51
C ALA A 24 -4.86 -8.41 -5.48
N THR A 25 -3.64 -7.97 -5.17
CA THR A 25 -3.43 -6.87 -4.24
C THR A 25 -4.07 -5.59 -4.74
N LEU A 26 -3.83 -5.26 -6.00
CA LEU A 26 -4.42 -4.06 -6.58
C LEU A 26 -5.94 -4.10 -6.53
N ASP A 27 -6.51 -5.25 -6.90
CA ASP A 27 -7.96 -5.40 -6.91
C ASP A 27 -8.56 -5.21 -5.51
N VAL A 28 -7.90 -5.78 -4.49
CA VAL A 28 -8.37 -5.64 -3.11
C VAL A 28 -8.28 -4.18 -2.67
N LEU A 29 -7.16 -3.52 -2.97
CA LEU A 29 -6.99 -2.13 -2.56
C LEU A 29 -8.01 -1.22 -3.22
N GLU A 30 -8.29 -1.44 -4.50
CA GLU A 30 -9.28 -0.62 -5.19
C GLU A 30 -10.67 -0.83 -4.61
N GLN A 31 -10.99 -2.04 -4.19
CA GLN A 31 -12.28 -2.33 -3.59
C GLN A 31 -12.42 -1.70 -2.21
N GLU A 32 -11.35 -1.72 -1.43
CA GLU A 32 -11.43 -1.33 -0.03
C GLU A 32 -11.18 0.15 0.21
N ASP A 33 -10.42 0.80 -0.67
CA ASP A 33 -10.09 2.20 -0.48
C ASP A 33 -10.09 2.95 -1.81
N PRO A 34 -11.26 3.45 -2.23
CA PRO A 34 -11.34 4.16 -3.50
C PRO A 34 -10.63 5.50 -3.52
N THR A 35 -10.11 5.98 -2.37
CA THR A 35 -9.35 7.23 -2.35
C THR A 35 -7.91 7.04 -2.82
N LEU A 36 -7.44 5.80 -2.97
CA LEU A 36 -6.09 5.55 -3.42
C LEU A 36 -5.92 5.99 -4.86
N VAL A 37 -4.77 6.58 -5.14
CA VAL A 37 -4.41 7.00 -6.50
C VAL A 37 -3.42 5.97 -7.04
N ILE A 38 -3.77 5.36 -8.16
CA ILE A 38 -2.97 4.30 -8.74
C ILE A 38 -2.43 4.76 -10.07
N ASP A 39 -1.10 4.87 -10.17
CA ASP A 39 -0.41 5.25 -11.38
C ASP A 39 0.24 4.04 -12.00
N ASP A 40 -0.17 3.71 -13.20
CA ASP A 40 0.34 2.55 -13.93
C ASP A 40 1.56 2.96 -14.74
N HIS A 41 2.70 2.39 -14.41
CA HIS A 41 3.97 2.69 -15.07
C HIS A 41 4.44 1.54 -15.97
N GLY A 42 3.58 0.59 -16.24
CA GLY A 42 3.89 -0.51 -17.15
C GLY A 42 4.54 -1.70 -16.47
N THR A 43 5.61 -1.47 -15.71
CA THR A 43 6.29 -2.55 -14.99
C THR A 43 5.94 -2.54 -13.51
N PHE A 44 5.37 -1.45 -13.03
CA PHE A 44 4.96 -1.33 -11.64
C PHE A 44 3.80 -0.35 -11.53
N TRP A 45 3.10 -0.42 -10.42
CA TRP A 45 2.12 0.58 -10.04
C TRP A 45 2.66 1.40 -8.89
N LYS A 46 2.48 2.71 -8.95
CA LYS A 46 2.71 3.56 -7.78
C LYS A 46 1.35 3.82 -7.14
N ILE A 47 1.18 3.37 -5.91
CA ILE A 47 -0.08 3.48 -5.19
C ILE A 47 0.10 4.52 -4.10
N THR A 48 -0.67 5.59 -4.16
CA THR A 48 -0.54 6.72 -3.24
C THR A 48 -1.82 6.90 -2.46
N SER A 49 -1.70 7.05 -1.16
CA SER A 49 -2.83 7.41 -0.31
C SER A 49 -2.68 8.87 0.10
N PRO A 50 -3.56 9.74 -0.38
CA PRO A 50 -3.50 11.16 0.03
C PRO A 50 -3.89 11.36 1.49
N THR A 51 -4.52 10.37 2.12
CA THR A 51 -4.90 10.47 3.52
C THR A 51 -3.84 9.90 4.46
N GLY A 52 -2.78 9.32 3.92
CA GLY A 52 -1.67 8.87 4.74
C GLY A 52 -1.81 7.48 5.32
N HIS A 53 -2.59 6.61 4.67
CA HIS A 53 -2.79 5.26 5.18
C HIS A 53 -3.02 4.27 4.05
N ILE A 54 -2.21 3.22 4.00
CA ILE A 54 -2.44 2.08 3.10
C ILE A 54 -2.33 0.82 3.93
N GLU A 55 -3.34 -0.03 3.84
CA GLU A 55 -3.34 -1.29 4.58
C GLU A 55 -3.55 -2.44 3.62
N VAL A 56 -2.68 -3.45 3.70
CA VAL A 56 -2.80 -4.65 2.88
C VAL A 56 -2.99 -5.84 3.82
N ASP A 57 -4.14 -6.48 3.72
CA ASP A 57 -4.51 -7.62 4.56
C ASP A 57 -4.27 -8.89 3.74
N MET A 58 -3.36 -9.73 4.19
CA MET A 58 -3.01 -10.94 3.44
C MET A 58 -4.19 -11.88 3.30
N GLU A 59 -5.10 -11.90 4.26
CA GLU A 59 -6.29 -12.72 4.17
C GLU A 59 -7.16 -12.29 3.00
N ARG A 60 -7.35 -10.98 2.84
CA ARG A 60 -8.14 -10.45 1.73
C ARG A 60 -7.46 -10.72 0.40
N VAL A 61 -6.15 -10.52 0.34
CA VAL A 61 -5.40 -10.79 -0.89
C VAL A 61 -5.48 -12.28 -1.23
N SER A 62 -5.37 -13.14 -0.23
CA SER A 62 -5.47 -14.58 -0.44
C SER A 62 -6.83 -14.97 -1.00
N GLU A 63 -7.90 -14.36 -0.49
CA GLU A 63 -9.25 -14.62 -0.99
C GLU A 63 -9.37 -14.22 -2.45
N GLU A 64 -8.84 -13.07 -2.78
CA GLU A 64 -8.91 -12.57 -4.16
C GLU A 64 -8.04 -13.42 -5.09
N LEU A 65 -6.89 -13.85 -4.60
CA LEU A 65 -5.95 -14.65 -5.37
C LEU A 65 -6.40 -16.08 -5.57
N GLY A 66 -7.15 -16.62 -4.61
CA GLY A 66 -7.59 -17.99 -4.66
C GLY A 66 -6.66 -18.99 -4.00
N VAL A 67 -5.52 -18.52 -3.51
CA VAL A 67 -4.58 -19.35 -2.75
C VAL A 67 -3.99 -18.50 -1.65
N GLU A 68 -3.54 -19.15 -0.59
CA GLU A 68 -3.00 -18.44 0.57
C GLU A 68 -1.67 -17.79 0.25
N ILE A 69 -1.49 -16.54 0.67
CA ILE A 69 -0.23 -15.82 0.53
C ILE A 69 0.18 -15.29 1.90
N SER A 70 1.44 -15.44 2.25
CA SER A 70 1.96 -14.92 3.50
C SER A 70 2.52 -13.52 3.31
N LEU A 71 2.72 -12.81 4.43
CA LEU A 71 3.31 -11.48 4.38
C LEU A 71 4.68 -11.51 3.73
N SER A 72 5.53 -12.47 4.07
CA SER A 72 6.87 -12.54 3.49
C SER A 72 6.83 -12.80 1.99
N GLN A 73 5.86 -13.58 1.53
CA GLN A 73 5.70 -13.77 0.09
C GLN A 73 5.25 -12.48 -0.59
N TRP A 74 4.35 -11.75 0.06
CA TRP A 74 3.85 -10.51 -0.50
C TRP A 74 4.93 -9.44 -0.57
N LEU A 75 5.82 -9.39 0.42
CA LEU A 75 6.86 -8.37 0.45
C LEU A 75 7.80 -8.45 -0.75
N VAL A 76 7.86 -9.60 -1.41
CA VAL A 76 8.71 -9.77 -2.59
C VAL A 76 8.23 -8.92 -3.75
N ILE A 77 6.93 -8.68 -3.85
CA ILE A 77 6.38 -7.90 -4.96
C ILE A 77 6.31 -6.40 -4.66
N MET A 78 6.58 -6.01 -3.44
CA MET A 78 6.60 -4.60 -3.07
C MET A 78 8.03 -4.11 -3.11
N SER A 79 8.32 -3.18 -4.01
CA SER A 79 9.68 -2.76 -4.29
C SER A 79 10.18 -1.66 -3.36
N SER A 80 9.34 -0.68 -3.06
CA SER A 80 9.73 0.41 -2.18
C SER A 80 8.49 1.12 -1.66
N TYR A 81 8.70 2.01 -0.70
CA TYR A 81 7.58 2.73 -0.10
C TYR A 81 8.08 4.04 0.50
N ILE A 82 7.14 4.95 0.72
CA ILE A 82 7.39 6.21 1.42
C ILE A 82 6.35 6.30 2.53
N GLY A 83 6.83 6.32 3.77
CA GLY A 83 5.98 6.34 4.95
C GLY A 83 6.57 5.47 6.04
N ARG A 84 5.77 5.23 7.07
CA ARG A 84 6.17 4.42 8.20
C ARG A 84 5.49 3.07 8.10
N VAL A 85 6.28 2.01 8.11
CA VAL A 85 5.78 0.64 7.98
C VAL A 85 5.43 0.05 9.34
N HIS A 86 4.30 -0.63 9.38
CA HIS A 86 3.84 -1.41 10.52
C HIS A 86 3.47 -2.78 9.99
N THR A 87 4.01 -3.83 10.56
CA THR A 87 3.64 -5.18 10.15
C THR A 87 3.11 -5.96 11.33
N GLU A 88 2.13 -6.80 11.05
CA GLU A 88 1.57 -7.77 11.97
C GLU A 88 1.49 -9.09 11.21
N PRO A 89 1.32 -10.21 11.88
CA PRO A 89 1.10 -11.44 11.15
C PRO A 89 -0.08 -11.27 10.18
N GLY A 90 0.21 -11.38 8.89
CA GLY A 90 -0.84 -11.29 7.88
C GLY A 90 -1.26 -9.89 7.48
N LYS A 91 -0.56 -8.85 7.92
CA LYS A 91 -0.98 -7.49 7.58
C LYS A 91 0.21 -6.55 7.42
N PHE A 92 0.16 -5.74 6.37
CA PHE A 92 1.13 -4.68 6.11
C PHE A 92 0.40 -3.34 6.15
N THR A 93 0.89 -2.40 6.95
CA THR A 93 0.29 -1.07 7.05
C THR A 93 1.34 -0.01 6.84
N LEU A 94 0.99 0.99 6.05
CA LEU A 94 1.86 2.11 5.75
C LEU A 94 1.15 3.38 6.19
N THR A 95 1.79 4.17 7.04
CA THR A 95 1.18 5.38 7.58
C THR A 95 2.09 6.56 7.41
N SER A 96 1.51 7.74 7.54
CA SER A 96 2.25 8.99 7.45
C SER A 96 3.08 9.22 8.71
N ASP A 97 4.29 9.78 8.52
CA ASP A 97 5.14 10.15 9.64
C ASP A 97 4.70 11.43 10.32
N VAL A 98 3.77 12.14 9.72
CA VAL A 98 3.40 13.45 10.24
C VAL A 98 2.89 13.36 11.66
N THR A 99 2.20 12.28 11.97
CA THR A 99 1.65 12.08 13.31
C THR A 99 2.72 12.12 14.39
N GLU A 100 3.88 11.62 14.06
CA GLU A 100 5.00 11.59 14.99
C GLU A 100 5.44 12.97 15.39
N LEU A 101 5.39 13.89 14.45
CA LEU A 101 5.87 15.23 14.70
C LEU A 101 5.00 15.98 15.68
N HIS A 102 3.75 15.66 15.73
CA HIS A 102 2.81 16.35 16.59
C HIS A 102 3.00 16.02 18.06
N ARG A 103 3.73 14.98 18.33
CA ARG A 103 3.90 14.57 19.69
C ARG A 103 4.91 15.40 20.43
N VAL A 104 5.67 16.15 19.72
CA VAL A 104 6.70 16.98 20.31
C VAL A 104 6.19 18.37 20.72
#